data_984d45a6aa3ebd93f4c447d050d3126f
#
_entry.id   984d45a6aa3ebd93f4c447d050d3126f
#
_cell.length_a   1.000
_cell.length_b   1.000
_cell.length_c   1.000
_cell.angle_alpha   90.00
_cell.angle_beta   90.00
_cell.angle_gamma   90.00
#
_symmetry.space_group_name_H-M   'P 1'
#
loop_
_entity.id
_entity.type
_entity.pdbx_description
1 polymer ?
#
loop_
_entity_poly.entity_id
_entity_poly.type
_entity_poly.pdbx_seq_one_letter_code
_entity_poly.pdbx_strand_id
1 'polypeptide(L)'
;MKKLKICLLAIATSISITSQAQTVDDIINKHIDALGGKDKLSQVTSLYVESTVNAMGNNNSAKTYILNGKGYKVEMDMNGQQFVQCYTIDKGGWLTNPMAGQSQPVAMPDDQYKAAKYQMQVPDQLFNYAEKGSKVELQGTEKIDSINAYKIKLTNADSVETTYYIDPMTYYIVKSISSGIMMGQPVEITNTYSNYQKTDFGLVVPYSRVTDFGQFSLTVTVTKAEVNKQIDPSIFDMPK
;
A
#
# COMPACT_ATOMS: atom_id res chain seq x y z
N MET A 1 55.24 63.09 3.47
CA MET A 1 55.07 61.69 3.06
C MET A 1 53.80 61.15 3.71
N LYS A 2 52.69 61.15 2.97
CA LYS A 2 51.36 60.68 3.43
C LYS A 2 51.20 59.21 3.03
N LYS A 3 51.13 58.29 4.03
CA LYS A 3 50.87 56.86 3.81
C LYS A 3 49.38 56.65 3.56
N LEU A 4 49.03 56.28 2.33
CA LEU A 4 47.68 55.87 1.95
C LEU A 4 47.42 54.44 2.40
N LYS A 5 46.50 54.24 3.37
CA LYS A 5 46.04 52.90 3.81
C LYS A 5 44.90 52.50 2.91
N ILE A 6 45.15 51.52 2.05
CA ILE A 6 44.12 50.84 1.25
C ILE A 6 43.45 49.80 2.13
N CYS A 7 42.17 50.01 2.50
CA CYS A 7 41.33 48.98 3.13
C CYS A 7 40.73 48.11 2.01
N LEU A 8 41.20 46.87 1.88
CA LEU A 8 40.55 45.85 1.05
C LEU A 8 39.30 45.35 1.77
N LEU A 9 38.12 45.73 1.24
CA LEU A 9 36.84 45.25 1.71
C LEU A 9 36.57 43.93 0.97
N ALA A 10 36.78 42.78 1.67
CA ALA A 10 36.40 41.47 1.13
C ALA A 10 34.90 41.27 1.23
N ILE A 11 34.20 41.37 0.11
CA ILE A 11 32.80 41.07 -0.02
C ILE A 11 32.67 39.51 -0.10
N ALA A 12 32.35 38.89 1.03
CA ALA A 12 31.99 37.48 1.07
C ALA A 12 30.57 37.32 0.50
N THR A 13 30.46 36.94 -0.77
CA THR A 13 29.20 36.53 -1.39
C THR A 13 28.83 35.17 -0.84
N SER A 14 27.90 35.16 0.13
CA SER A 14 27.26 33.92 0.63
C SER A 14 26.34 33.38 -0.50
N ILE A 15 26.80 32.36 -1.19
CA ILE A 15 25.96 31.58 -2.12
C ILE A 15 25.02 30.77 -1.24
N SER A 16 23.82 31.26 -1.01
CA SER A 16 22.73 30.47 -0.41
C SER A 16 22.32 29.39 -1.41
N ILE A 17 22.81 28.18 -1.22
CA ILE A 17 22.30 26.99 -1.91
C ILE A 17 20.91 26.76 -1.33
N THR A 18 19.88 27.27 -1.98
CA THR A 18 18.50 26.85 -1.70
C THR A 18 18.38 25.39 -2.10
N SER A 19 18.63 24.48 -1.16
CA SER A 19 18.17 23.10 -1.30
C SER A 19 16.66 23.17 -1.45
N GLN A 20 16.14 22.98 -2.66
CA GLN A 20 14.71 22.79 -2.83
C GLN A 20 14.38 21.49 -2.12
N ALA A 21 13.79 21.61 -0.93
CA ALA A 21 13.24 20.45 -0.23
C ALA A 21 12.18 19.83 -1.14
N GLN A 22 12.37 18.56 -1.48
CA GLN A 22 11.42 17.81 -2.31
C GLN A 22 10.06 17.82 -1.64
N THR A 23 9.02 18.22 -2.36
CA THR A 23 7.64 18.25 -1.83
C THR A 23 7.08 16.84 -1.71
N VAL A 24 6.04 16.66 -0.90
CA VAL A 24 5.34 15.37 -0.80
C VAL A 24 4.79 14.94 -2.16
N ASP A 25 4.28 15.89 -2.95
CA ASP A 25 3.75 15.62 -4.29
C ASP A 25 4.83 15.18 -5.28
N ASP A 26 6.04 15.77 -5.21
CA ASP A 26 7.16 15.34 -6.04
C ASP A 26 7.54 13.89 -5.76
N ILE A 27 7.55 13.48 -4.49
CA ILE A 27 7.85 12.10 -4.09
C ILE A 27 6.77 11.15 -4.58
N ILE A 28 5.50 11.51 -4.38
CA ILE A 28 4.35 10.70 -4.83
C ILE A 28 4.33 10.59 -6.36
N ASN A 29 4.55 11.67 -7.09
CA ASN A 29 4.60 11.63 -8.56
C ASN A 29 5.70 10.69 -9.06
N LYS A 30 6.90 10.75 -8.48
CA LYS A 30 7.99 9.82 -8.82
C LYS A 30 7.66 8.37 -8.45
N HIS A 31 6.95 8.15 -7.35
CA HIS A 31 6.43 6.84 -6.99
C HIS A 31 5.46 6.33 -8.06
N ILE A 32 4.49 7.15 -8.49
CA ILE A 32 3.54 6.81 -9.54
C ILE A 32 4.26 6.50 -10.87
N ASP A 33 5.28 7.30 -11.23
CA ASP A 33 6.10 7.06 -12.42
C ASP A 33 6.84 5.72 -12.34
N ALA A 34 7.41 5.41 -11.18
CA ALA A 34 8.11 4.15 -10.92
C ALA A 34 7.18 2.92 -11.03
N LEU A 35 5.89 3.07 -10.71
CA LEU A 35 4.89 1.99 -10.84
C LEU A 35 4.36 1.81 -12.26
N GLY A 36 4.70 2.70 -13.21
CA GLY A 36 4.30 2.57 -14.61
C GLY A 36 3.75 3.84 -15.25
N GLY A 37 3.62 4.93 -14.47
CA GLY A 37 3.17 6.26 -14.89
C GLY A 37 1.65 6.45 -14.85
N LYS A 38 1.23 7.69 -14.62
CA LYS A 38 -0.17 8.07 -14.40
C LYS A 38 -1.12 7.58 -15.49
N ASP A 39 -0.74 7.74 -16.76
CA ASP A 39 -1.60 7.38 -17.90
C ASP A 39 -1.93 5.87 -17.92
N LYS A 40 -0.94 5.05 -17.64
CA LYS A 40 -1.10 3.59 -17.60
C LYS A 40 -1.89 3.17 -16.37
N LEU A 41 -1.56 3.71 -15.19
CA LEU A 41 -2.24 3.39 -13.94
C LEU A 41 -3.71 3.78 -13.97
N SER A 42 -4.09 4.86 -14.67
CA SER A 42 -5.49 5.27 -14.87
C SER A 42 -6.31 4.27 -15.69
N GLN A 43 -5.66 3.39 -16.46
CA GLN A 43 -6.31 2.35 -17.26
C GLN A 43 -6.49 1.04 -16.51
N VAL A 44 -6.00 0.94 -15.25
CA VAL A 44 -6.15 -0.28 -14.46
C VAL A 44 -7.56 -0.37 -13.92
N THR A 45 -8.31 -1.35 -14.41
CA THR A 45 -9.69 -1.64 -14.00
C THR A 45 -9.78 -2.81 -13.03
N SER A 46 -8.82 -3.73 -13.10
CA SER A 46 -8.77 -4.90 -12.22
C SER A 46 -7.34 -5.41 -12.02
N LEU A 47 -7.14 -6.14 -10.93
CA LEU A 47 -5.92 -6.89 -10.66
C LEU A 47 -6.29 -8.26 -10.09
N TYR A 48 -5.80 -9.33 -10.72
CA TYR A 48 -5.86 -10.69 -10.22
C TYR A 48 -4.48 -11.16 -9.81
N VAL A 49 -4.37 -11.77 -8.63
CA VAL A 49 -3.10 -12.26 -8.10
C VAL A 49 -3.26 -13.69 -7.58
N GLU A 50 -2.36 -14.58 -8.00
CA GLU A 50 -2.13 -15.86 -7.33
C GLU A 50 -0.88 -15.75 -6.46
N SER A 51 -0.93 -16.34 -5.28
CA SER A 51 0.18 -16.25 -4.33
C SER A 51 0.24 -17.47 -3.43
N THR A 52 1.43 -17.68 -2.85
CA THR A 52 1.62 -18.55 -1.69
C THR A 52 1.68 -17.68 -0.45
N VAL A 53 0.90 -18.03 0.56
CA VAL A 53 0.89 -17.38 1.87
C VAL A 53 1.49 -18.34 2.88
N ASN A 54 2.67 -17.99 3.41
CA ASN A 54 3.24 -18.71 4.55
C ASN A 54 2.70 -18.12 5.85
N ALA A 55 2.02 -18.94 6.61
CA ALA A 55 1.49 -18.62 7.93
C ALA A 55 1.97 -19.69 8.92
N MET A 56 2.71 -19.30 9.96
CA MET A 56 3.21 -20.21 10.99
C MET A 56 3.93 -21.46 10.42
N GLY A 57 4.70 -21.29 9.34
CA GLY A 57 5.45 -22.36 8.68
C GLY A 57 4.63 -23.18 7.66
N ASN A 58 3.32 -22.96 7.52
CA ASN A 58 2.47 -23.63 6.54
C ASN A 58 2.32 -22.76 5.29
N ASN A 59 2.46 -23.37 4.12
CA ASN A 59 2.24 -22.71 2.83
C ASN A 59 0.81 -22.99 2.36
N ASN A 60 0.05 -21.92 2.15
CA ASN A 60 -1.33 -21.95 1.68
C ASN A 60 -1.42 -21.25 0.34
N SER A 61 -2.20 -21.78 -0.59
CA SER A 61 -2.48 -21.09 -1.86
C SER A 61 -3.54 -20.02 -1.64
N ALA A 62 -3.34 -18.84 -2.24
CA ALA A 62 -4.32 -17.76 -2.18
C ALA A 62 -4.55 -17.14 -3.55
N LYS A 63 -5.78 -16.67 -3.77
CA LYS A 63 -6.20 -15.88 -4.93
C LYS A 63 -6.79 -14.57 -4.46
N THR A 64 -6.32 -13.47 -5.05
CA THR A 64 -6.84 -12.15 -4.78
C THR A 64 -7.44 -11.57 -6.05
N TYR A 65 -8.65 -11.04 -5.93
CA TYR A 65 -9.41 -10.39 -6.99
C TYR A 65 -9.69 -8.95 -6.57
N ILE A 66 -9.29 -7.99 -7.38
CA ILE A 66 -9.55 -6.58 -7.16
C ILE A 66 -10.25 -6.00 -8.39
N LEU A 67 -11.46 -5.48 -8.22
CA LEU A 67 -12.06 -4.51 -9.13
C LEU A 67 -11.72 -3.13 -8.60
N ASN A 68 -10.87 -2.39 -9.32
CA ASN A 68 -10.27 -1.15 -8.85
C ASN A 68 -11.34 -0.15 -8.35
N GLY A 69 -11.26 0.19 -7.07
CA GLY A 69 -12.19 1.08 -6.38
C GLY A 69 -13.61 0.52 -6.15
N LYS A 70 -13.89 -0.75 -6.51
CA LYS A 70 -15.24 -1.33 -6.45
C LYS A 70 -15.36 -2.58 -5.59
N GLY A 71 -14.37 -3.46 -5.62
CA GLY A 71 -14.44 -4.72 -4.89
C GLY A 71 -13.07 -5.35 -4.67
N TYR A 72 -12.96 -6.06 -3.57
CA TYR A 72 -11.80 -6.86 -3.19
C TYR A 72 -12.29 -8.21 -2.65
N LYS A 73 -11.64 -9.27 -3.08
CA LYS A 73 -11.83 -10.61 -2.50
C LYS A 73 -10.48 -11.31 -2.44
N VAL A 74 -10.19 -11.90 -1.30
CA VAL A 74 -9.11 -12.87 -1.16
C VAL A 74 -9.70 -14.20 -0.71
N GLU A 75 -9.26 -15.27 -1.35
CA GLU A 75 -9.57 -16.66 -1.00
C GLU A 75 -8.27 -17.35 -0.68
N MET A 76 -8.18 -18.00 0.46
CA MET A 76 -7.02 -18.77 0.86
C MET A 76 -7.45 -20.17 1.29
N ASP A 77 -6.86 -21.19 0.69
CA ASP A 77 -7.07 -22.59 1.09
C ASP A 77 -6.16 -22.91 2.28
N MET A 78 -6.77 -23.26 3.38
CA MET A 78 -6.12 -23.65 4.62
C MET A 78 -6.43 -25.13 4.93
N ASN A 79 -5.71 -26.05 4.28
CA ASN A 79 -5.92 -27.49 4.43
C ASN A 79 -7.36 -27.94 4.10
N GLY A 80 -7.91 -27.45 3.00
CA GLY A 80 -9.27 -27.76 2.54
C GLY A 80 -10.37 -26.92 3.18
N GLN A 81 -10.02 -26.02 4.08
CA GLN A 81 -10.94 -25.01 4.62
C GLN A 81 -10.67 -23.65 3.98
N GLN A 82 -11.74 -22.99 3.51
CA GLN A 82 -11.61 -21.72 2.80
C GLN A 82 -11.71 -20.54 3.78
N PHE A 83 -10.58 -19.81 3.94
CA PHE A 83 -10.61 -18.46 4.45
C PHE A 83 -10.98 -17.53 3.31
N VAL A 84 -12.02 -16.71 3.49
CA VAL A 84 -12.41 -15.70 2.52
C VAL A 84 -12.58 -14.36 3.23
N GLN A 85 -12.06 -13.30 2.63
CA GLN A 85 -12.35 -11.93 3.00
C GLN A 85 -12.81 -11.20 1.73
N CYS A 86 -13.99 -10.62 1.79
CA CYS A 86 -14.60 -9.96 0.63
C CYS A 86 -15.28 -8.66 1.05
N TYR A 87 -15.15 -7.62 0.24
CA TYR A 87 -15.86 -6.36 0.42
C TYR A 87 -16.02 -5.59 -0.89
N THR A 88 -17.10 -4.83 -0.95
CA THR A 88 -17.44 -3.96 -2.08
C THR A 88 -17.77 -2.57 -1.57
N ILE A 89 -17.69 -1.58 -2.46
CA ILE A 89 -17.97 -0.18 -2.08
C ILE A 89 -19.44 0.05 -1.72
N ASP A 90 -20.35 -0.74 -2.26
CA ASP A 90 -21.81 -0.56 -2.19
C ASP A 90 -22.52 -1.56 -1.27
N LYS A 91 -21.96 -2.76 -1.05
CA LYS A 91 -22.61 -3.84 -0.29
C LYS A 91 -21.93 -4.15 1.05
N GLY A 92 -20.90 -3.38 1.45
CA GLY A 92 -20.13 -3.69 2.64
C GLY A 92 -19.21 -4.90 2.46
N GLY A 93 -18.97 -5.65 3.52
CA GLY A 93 -18.07 -6.79 3.50
C GLY A 93 -18.64 -8.04 4.16
N TRP A 94 -18.05 -9.18 3.82
CA TRP A 94 -18.29 -10.46 4.46
C TRP A 94 -17.01 -11.29 4.54
N LEU A 95 -16.99 -12.27 5.43
CA LEU A 95 -15.84 -13.14 5.60
C LEU A 95 -16.24 -14.55 6.04
N THR A 96 -15.35 -15.52 5.76
CA THR A 96 -15.28 -16.81 6.45
C THR A 96 -13.94 -16.89 7.15
N ASN A 97 -13.91 -17.41 8.36
CA ASN A 97 -12.67 -17.66 9.10
C ASN A 97 -12.75 -18.97 9.86
N PRO A 98 -12.38 -20.11 9.23
CA PRO A 98 -12.43 -21.42 9.85
C PRO A 98 -11.60 -21.52 11.12
N MET A 99 -10.48 -20.78 11.21
CA MET A 99 -9.65 -20.76 12.42
C MET A 99 -10.35 -20.13 13.63
N ALA A 100 -11.31 -19.23 13.38
CA ALA A 100 -12.18 -18.68 14.42
C ALA A 100 -13.51 -19.42 14.57
N GLY A 101 -13.67 -20.60 13.95
CA GLY A 101 -14.90 -21.39 13.95
C GLY A 101 -16.00 -20.84 13.01
N GLN A 102 -15.70 -19.85 12.16
CA GLN A 102 -16.63 -19.21 11.24
C GLN A 102 -16.50 -19.81 9.83
N SER A 103 -16.98 -21.03 9.64
CA SER A 103 -16.96 -21.71 8.33
C SER A 103 -18.07 -21.25 7.39
N GLN A 104 -19.09 -20.56 7.90
CA GLN A 104 -20.14 -19.94 7.08
C GLN A 104 -19.86 -18.47 6.87
N PRO A 105 -20.28 -17.88 5.73
CA PRO A 105 -20.15 -16.46 5.49
C PRO A 105 -20.89 -15.62 6.53
N VAL A 106 -20.19 -14.64 7.11
CA VAL A 106 -20.77 -13.68 8.06
C VAL A 106 -20.49 -12.26 7.59
N ALA A 107 -21.41 -11.34 7.86
CA ALA A 107 -21.20 -9.93 7.56
C ALA A 107 -20.00 -9.38 8.34
N MET A 108 -19.19 -8.57 7.68
CA MET A 108 -18.05 -7.89 8.29
C MET A 108 -18.55 -6.72 9.16
N PRO A 109 -18.08 -6.54 10.38
CA PRO A 109 -18.37 -5.35 11.19
C PRO A 109 -17.96 -4.05 10.49
N ASP A 110 -18.72 -2.96 10.71
CA ASP A 110 -18.52 -1.68 10.02
C ASP A 110 -17.13 -1.08 10.22
N ASP A 111 -16.59 -1.18 11.43
CA ASP A 111 -15.25 -0.68 11.76
C ASP A 111 -14.15 -1.47 11.02
N GLN A 112 -14.29 -2.77 10.93
CA GLN A 112 -13.40 -3.64 10.16
C GLN A 112 -13.50 -3.33 8.64
N TYR A 113 -14.73 -3.16 8.13
CA TYR A 113 -14.94 -2.76 6.74
C TYR A 113 -14.30 -1.41 6.42
N LYS A 114 -14.48 -0.38 7.27
CA LYS A 114 -13.88 0.94 7.07
C LYS A 114 -12.36 0.89 7.02
N ALA A 115 -11.72 0.06 7.84
CA ALA A 115 -10.27 -0.14 7.82
C ALA A 115 -9.80 -0.87 6.55
N ALA A 116 -10.60 -1.82 6.03
CA ALA A 116 -10.21 -2.70 4.94
C ALA A 116 -10.53 -2.18 3.53
N LYS A 117 -11.60 -1.40 3.35
CA LYS A 117 -12.13 -1.02 2.02
C LYS A 117 -11.14 -0.33 1.09
N TYR A 118 -10.11 0.31 1.64
CA TYR A 118 -9.09 0.99 0.84
C TYR A 118 -8.11 0.04 0.13
N GLN A 119 -8.14 -1.26 0.47
CA GLN A 119 -7.39 -2.30 -0.25
C GLN A 119 -7.97 -2.58 -1.66
N MET A 120 -9.17 -2.06 -1.98
CA MET A 120 -9.73 -2.11 -3.33
C MET A 120 -8.99 -1.20 -4.33
N GLN A 121 -8.03 -0.39 -3.90
CA GLN A 121 -7.35 0.58 -4.74
C GLN A 121 -6.07 0.00 -5.36
N VAL A 122 -5.92 0.18 -6.67
CA VAL A 122 -4.73 -0.22 -7.44
C VAL A 122 -4.15 1.03 -8.11
N PRO A 123 -2.83 1.26 -8.01
CA PRO A 123 -1.81 0.44 -7.35
C PRO A 123 -1.87 0.51 -5.83
N ASP A 124 -2.23 1.65 -5.24
CA ASP A 124 -2.33 1.92 -3.81
C ASP A 124 -3.14 3.22 -3.54
N GLN A 125 -3.19 3.65 -2.28
CA GLN A 125 -3.95 4.83 -1.88
C GLN A 125 -3.28 6.16 -2.26
N LEU A 126 -1.99 6.19 -2.57
CA LEU A 126 -1.27 7.41 -2.97
C LEU A 126 -1.64 7.83 -4.39
N PHE A 127 -2.02 6.88 -5.26
CA PHE A 127 -2.47 7.19 -6.61
C PHE A 127 -3.78 7.98 -6.57
N ASN A 128 -3.78 9.22 -7.12
CA ASN A 128 -4.93 10.14 -7.14
C ASN A 128 -5.53 10.38 -5.73
N TYR A 129 -4.68 10.47 -4.70
CA TYR A 129 -5.10 10.58 -3.31
C TYR A 129 -6.02 11.78 -3.06
N ALA A 130 -5.71 12.95 -3.66
CA ALA A 130 -6.49 14.18 -3.47
C ALA A 130 -7.90 14.07 -4.07
N GLU A 131 -8.04 13.44 -5.25
CA GLU A 131 -9.34 13.19 -5.91
C GLU A 131 -10.23 12.25 -5.07
N LYS A 132 -9.61 11.39 -4.25
CA LYS A 132 -10.28 10.48 -3.31
C LYS A 132 -10.57 11.11 -1.94
N GLY A 133 -10.32 12.41 -1.78
CA GLY A 133 -10.54 13.13 -0.52
C GLY A 133 -9.50 12.82 0.58
N SER A 134 -8.38 12.19 0.22
CA SER A 134 -7.29 11.91 1.15
C SER A 134 -6.34 13.11 1.28
N LYS A 135 -5.64 13.20 2.41
CA LYS A 135 -4.59 14.21 2.66
C LYS A 135 -3.26 13.48 2.88
N VAL A 136 -2.17 14.10 2.47
CA VAL A 136 -0.83 13.57 2.65
C VAL A 136 0.07 14.60 3.33
N GLU A 137 1.01 14.11 4.14
CA GLU A 137 1.98 14.91 4.87
C GLU A 137 3.35 14.22 4.80
N LEU A 138 4.39 14.95 4.36
CA LEU A 138 5.77 14.49 4.45
C LEU A 138 6.28 14.70 5.88
N GLN A 139 6.55 13.62 6.58
CA GLN A 139 7.07 13.61 7.96
C GLN A 139 8.61 13.51 8.03
N GLY A 140 9.30 13.84 6.92
CA GLY A 140 10.74 13.74 6.82
C GLY A 140 11.21 12.39 6.31
N THR A 141 12.31 11.89 6.85
CA THR A 141 12.89 10.58 6.51
C THR A 141 13.09 9.74 7.75
N GLU A 142 13.01 8.42 7.59
CA GLU A 142 13.26 7.45 8.65
C GLU A 142 14.12 6.31 8.12
N LYS A 143 15.06 5.83 8.94
CA LYS A 143 15.92 4.72 8.55
C LYS A 143 15.16 3.40 8.68
N ILE A 144 14.96 2.74 7.54
CA ILE A 144 14.39 1.39 7.44
C ILE A 144 15.51 0.48 6.93
N ASP A 145 16.04 -0.37 7.80
CA ASP A 145 17.24 -1.18 7.53
C ASP A 145 18.43 -0.32 7.06
N SER A 146 18.83 -0.44 5.78
CA SER A 146 19.88 0.36 5.15
C SER A 146 19.38 1.57 4.38
N ILE A 147 18.05 1.76 4.26
CA ILE A 147 17.39 2.78 3.44
C ILE A 147 16.99 3.96 4.33
N ASN A 148 17.34 5.18 3.95
CA ASN A 148 16.81 6.41 4.57
C ASN A 148 15.53 6.83 3.81
N ALA A 149 14.42 6.15 4.11
CA ALA A 149 13.17 6.24 3.38
C ALA A 149 12.40 7.54 3.67
N TYR A 150 11.73 8.10 2.66
CA TYR A 150 10.75 9.17 2.89
C TYR A 150 9.57 8.62 3.67
N LYS A 151 9.19 9.33 4.73
CA LYS A 151 8.04 8.99 5.58
C LYS A 151 6.86 9.89 5.21
N ILE A 152 5.82 9.29 4.66
CA ILE A 152 4.61 9.99 4.24
C ILE A 152 3.42 9.43 5.00
N LYS A 153 2.71 10.32 5.71
CA LYS A 153 1.43 10.00 6.33
C LYS A 153 0.30 10.34 5.36
N LEU A 154 -0.57 9.39 5.10
CA LEU A 154 -1.84 9.58 4.39
C LEU A 154 -2.99 9.44 5.37
N THR A 155 -3.90 10.41 5.37
CA THR A 155 -5.18 10.34 6.08
C THR A 155 -6.28 10.30 5.03
N ASN A 156 -7.04 9.21 4.98
CA ASN A 156 -8.10 9.04 4.00
C ASN A 156 -9.40 9.75 4.40
N ALA A 157 -10.43 9.71 3.54
CA ALA A 157 -11.70 10.39 3.77
C ALA A 157 -12.46 9.89 5.01
N ASP A 158 -12.19 8.67 5.50
CA ASP A 158 -12.77 8.14 6.75
C ASP A 158 -11.87 8.39 7.96
N SER A 159 -10.87 9.25 7.84
CA SER A 159 -9.90 9.56 8.90
C SER A 159 -9.03 8.36 9.34
N VAL A 160 -8.91 7.34 8.49
CA VAL A 160 -7.97 6.24 8.72
C VAL A 160 -6.58 6.67 8.22
N GLU A 161 -5.59 6.47 9.07
CA GLU A 161 -4.20 6.84 8.77
C GLU A 161 -3.39 5.65 8.28
N THR A 162 -2.56 5.90 7.28
CA THR A 162 -1.54 4.96 6.80
C THR A 162 -0.22 5.72 6.63
N THR A 163 0.84 5.19 7.21
CA THR A 163 2.20 5.73 7.01
C THR A 163 2.91 4.88 5.96
N TYR A 164 3.42 5.53 4.92
CA TYR A 164 4.21 4.92 3.86
C TYR A 164 5.68 5.31 3.98
N TYR A 165 6.57 4.35 3.72
CA TYR A 165 8.00 4.55 3.64
C TYR A 165 8.45 4.26 2.22
N ILE A 166 8.97 5.29 1.53
CA ILE A 166 9.33 5.23 0.11
C ILE A 166 10.86 5.33 -0.01
N ASP A 167 11.46 4.38 -0.70
CA ASP A 167 12.89 4.36 -1.02
C ASP A 167 13.24 5.55 -1.94
N PRO A 168 14.19 6.41 -1.58
CA PRO A 168 14.57 7.57 -2.40
C PRO A 168 15.25 7.22 -3.73
N MET A 169 15.74 5.98 -3.90
CA MET A 169 16.42 5.53 -5.10
C MET A 169 15.47 4.92 -6.14
N THR A 170 14.55 4.08 -5.69
CA THR A 170 13.62 3.35 -6.56
C THR A 170 12.22 3.96 -6.59
N TYR A 171 11.89 4.80 -5.62
CA TYR A 171 10.56 5.33 -5.34
C TYR A 171 9.50 4.26 -5.09
N TYR A 172 9.89 3.03 -4.78
CA TYR A 172 8.97 1.99 -4.32
C TYR A 172 8.66 2.14 -2.83
N ILE A 173 7.45 1.76 -2.44
CA ILE A 173 7.09 1.61 -1.03
C ILE A 173 7.85 0.41 -0.48
N VAL A 174 8.69 0.60 0.53
CA VAL A 174 9.41 -0.49 1.20
C VAL A 174 8.69 -0.96 2.44
N LYS A 175 7.89 -0.07 3.08
CA LYS A 175 7.12 -0.39 4.28
C LYS A 175 5.84 0.45 4.32
N SER A 176 4.78 -0.10 4.89
CA SER A 176 3.62 0.70 5.32
C SER A 176 3.18 0.27 6.71
N ILE A 177 2.61 1.22 7.47
CA ILE A 177 2.02 0.99 8.79
C ILE A 177 0.60 1.53 8.76
N SER A 178 -0.36 0.73 9.20
CA SER A 178 -1.76 1.12 9.32
C SER A 178 -2.39 0.48 10.55
N SER A 179 -3.54 1.00 10.98
CA SER A 179 -4.35 0.36 12.01
C SER A 179 -5.38 -0.57 11.37
N GLY A 180 -5.64 -1.69 12.02
CA GLY A 180 -6.70 -2.63 11.66
C GLY A 180 -7.44 -3.14 12.87
N ILE A 181 -8.46 -3.97 12.64
CA ILE A 181 -9.19 -4.68 13.69
C ILE A 181 -8.99 -6.18 13.52
N MET A 182 -8.51 -6.86 14.55
CA MET A 182 -8.36 -8.30 14.58
C MET A 182 -9.01 -8.85 15.85
N MET A 183 -9.93 -9.81 15.69
CA MET A 183 -10.71 -10.39 16.80
C MET A 183 -11.38 -9.30 17.67
N GLY A 184 -11.86 -8.23 17.06
CA GLY A 184 -12.50 -7.10 17.74
C GLY A 184 -11.54 -6.17 18.50
N GLN A 185 -10.22 -6.34 18.35
CA GLN A 185 -9.22 -5.49 18.99
C GLN A 185 -8.43 -4.69 17.96
N PRO A 186 -8.12 -3.42 18.24
CA PRO A 186 -7.23 -2.63 17.40
C PRO A 186 -5.83 -3.27 17.34
N VAL A 187 -5.28 -3.38 16.14
CA VAL A 187 -3.93 -3.87 15.91
C VAL A 187 -3.19 -2.93 14.95
N GLU A 188 -1.89 -2.80 15.16
CA GLU A 188 -1.02 -2.20 14.17
C GLU A 188 -0.66 -3.27 13.12
N ILE A 189 -0.80 -2.90 11.85
CA ILE A 189 -0.46 -3.77 10.72
C ILE A 189 0.73 -3.15 10.01
N THR A 190 1.88 -3.81 10.10
CA THR A 190 3.08 -3.43 9.36
C THR A 190 3.22 -4.33 8.14
N ASN A 191 3.32 -3.71 6.95
CA ASN A 191 3.66 -4.42 5.72
C ASN A 191 5.06 -4.01 5.27
N THR A 192 5.90 -4.99 4.92
CA THR A 192 7.19 -4.80 4.26
C THR A 192 7.11 -5.38 2.86
N TYR A 193 7.54 -4.60 1.85
CA TYR A 193 7.42 -4.94 0.44
C TYR A 193 8.79 -5.11 -0.19
N SER A 194 8.93 -6.10 -1.07
CA SER A 194 10.15 -6.37 -1.81
C SER A 194 9.89 -7.09 -3.14
N ASN A 195 10.94 -7.35 -3.90
CA ASN A 195 10.88 -8.08 -5.17
C ASN A 195 9.85 -7.46 -6.13
N TYR A 196 9.95 -6.15 -6.36
CA TYR A 196 9.10 -5.45 -7.32
C TYR A 196 9.35 -5.94 -8.74
N GLN A 197 8.29 -6.32 -9.45
CA GLN A 197 8.35 -6.82 -10.81
C GLN A 197 7.30 -6.14 -11.68
N LYS A 198 7.63 -6.02 -12.96
CA LYS A 198 6.74 -5.44 -13.96
C LYS A 198 5.85 -6.54 -14.55
N THR A 199 4.54 -6.32 -14.51
CA THR A 199 3.54 -7.19 -15.16
C THR A 199 3.56 -6.99 -16.67
N ASP A 200 2.92 -7.89 -17.44
CA ASP A 200 2.78 -7.77 -18.89
C ASP A 200 2.07 -6.48 -19.33
N PHE A 201 1.13 -6.00 -18.54
CA PHE A 201 0.48 -4.69 -18.74
C PHE A 201 1.46 -3.52 -18.56
N GLY A 202 2.53 -3.73 -17.76
CA GLY A 202 3.53 -2.73 -17.42
C GLY A 202 3.30 -2.01 -16.11
N LEU A 203 2.32 -2.43 -15.30
CA LEU A 203 2.21 -2.08 -13.89
C LEU A 203 3.32 -2.79 -13.11
N VAL A 204 4.00 -2.07 -12.22
CA VAL A 204 4.99 -2.65 -11.31
C VAL A 204 4.31 -2.92 -9.96
N VAL A 205 4.44 -4.15 -9.46
CA VAL A 205 3.86 -4.59 -8.20
C VAL A 205 4.88 -5.37 -7.36
N PRO A 206 4.78 -5.36 -6.02
CA PRO A 206 5.64 -6.18 -5.16
C PRO A 206 5.26 -7.66 -5.29
N TYR A 207 6.24 -8.52 -5.55
CA TYR A 207 6.07 -9.96 -5.59
C TYR A 207 6.33 -10.63 -4.23
N SER A 208 6.81 -9.86 -3.25
CA SER A 208 6.96 -10.33 -1.87
C SER A 208 6.43 -9.29 -0.91
N ARG A 209 5.62 -9.73 0.05
CA ARG A 209 5.12 -8.92 1.15
C ARG A 209 5.16 -9.71 2.44
N VAL A 210 5.71 -9.12 3.50
CA VAL A 210 5.56 -9.60 4.86
C VAL A 210 4.56 -8.70 5.57
N THR A 211 3.50 -9.28 6.11
CA THR A 211 2.50 -8.58 6.93
C THR A 211 2.67 -9.03 8.38
N ASP A 212 3.01 -8.10 9.25
CA ASP A 212 3.20 -8.31 10.68
C ASP A 212 2.01 -7.70 11.45
N PHE A 213 1.41 -8.49 12.32
CA PHE A 213 0.31 -8.13 13.20
C PHE A 213 0.75 -8.01 14.67
N GLY A 214 2.06 -7.98 14.92
CA GLY A 214 2.69 -7.93 16.25
C GLY A 214 2.79 -9.30 16.94
N GLN A 215 1.77 -10.13 16.85
CA GLN A 215 1.77 -11.48 17.47
C GLN A 215 2.20 -12.59 16.51
N PHE A 216 1.96 -12.40 15.23
CA PHE A 216 2.36 -13.30 14.15
C PHE A 216 2.54 -12.53 12.86
N SER A 217 3.22 -13.13 11.90
CA SER A 217 3.41 -12.57 10.58
C SER A 217 2.99 -13.54 9.48
N LEU A 218 2.61 -12.98 8.34
CA LEU A 218 2.33 -13.69 7.10
C LEU A 218 3.35 -13.28 6.05
N THR A 219 3.92 -14.24 5.33
CA THR A 219 4.72 -13.97 4.15
C THR A 219 3.93 -14.32 2.90
N VAL A 220 3.70 -13.34 2.04
CA VAL A 220 3.00 -13.52 0.76
C VAL A 220 4.02 -13.47 -0.36
N THR A 221 4.07 -14.53 -1.17
CA THR A 221 4.88 -14.60 -2.39
C THR A 221 3.96 -14.71 -3.60
N VAL A 222 3.97 -13.69 -4.46
CA VAL A 222 3.18 -13.67 -5.69
C VAL A 222 3.78 -14.65 -6.69
N THR A 223 2.93 -15.49 -7.27
CA THR A 223 3.31 -16.44 -8.34
C THR A 223 2.77 -15.98 -9.70
N LYS A 224 1.67 -15.19 -9.71
CA LYS A 224 1.07 -14.65 -10.92
C LYS A 224 0.35 -13.34 -10.62
N ALA A 225 0.48 -12.35 -11.52
CA ALA A 225 -0.28 -11.10 -11.46
C ALA A 225 -0.80 -10.75 -12.86
N GLU A 226 -2.12 -10.59 -13.00
CA GLU A 226 -2.80 -10.24 -14.25
C GLU A 226 -3.59 -8.95 -14.07
N VAL A 227 -3.18 -7.91 -14.79
CA VAL A 227 -3.87 -6.61 -14.81
C VAL A 227 -4.95 -6.62 -15.89
N ASN A 228 -6.09 -6.00 -15.59
CA ASN A 228 -7.24 -5.89 -16.49
C ASN A 228 -7.85 -7.25 -16.86
N LYS A 229 -7.65 -8.27 -16.02
CA LYS A 229 -8.37 -9.54 -16.16
C LYS A 229 -9.86 -9.30 -16.00
N GLN A 230 -10.66 -9.90 -16.87
CA GLN A 230 -12.11 -9.88 -16.70
C GLN A 230 -12.50 -10.62 -15.42
N ILE A 231 -13.14 -9.91 -14.50
CA ILE A 231 -13.63 -10.42 -13.22
C ILE A 231 -15.14 -10.22 -13.20
N ASP A 232 -15.89 -11.31 -12.99
CA ASP A 232 -17.33 -11.24 -12.81
C ASP A 232 -17.65 -10.58 -11.45
N PRO A 233 -18.39 -9.45 -11.41
CA PRO A 233 -18.75 -8.80 -10.15
C PRO A 233 -19.52 -9.69 -9.16
N SER A 234 -20.20 -10.73 -9.64
CA SER A 234 -20.96 -11.65 -8.78
C SER A 234 -20.10 -12.45 -7.80
N ILE A 235 -18.80 -12.59 -8.07
CA ILE A 235 -17.87 -13.27 -7.14
C ILE A 235 -17.74 -12.57 -5.80
N PHE A 236 -18.10 -11.29 -5.72
CA PHE A 236 -18.07 -10.50 -4.49
C PHE A 236 -19.37 -10.62 -3.69
N ASP A 237 -20.42 -11.22 -4.23
CA ASP A 237 -21.67 -11.42 -3.50
C ASP A 237 -21.47 -12.42 -2.35
N MET A 238 -22.10 -12.13 -1.21
CA MET A 238 -22.11 -13.05 -0.08
C MET A 238 -22.90 -14.30 -0.47
N PRO A 239 -22.32 -15.50 -0.35
CA PRO A 239 -23.04 -16.75 -0.58
C PRO A 239 -24.27 -16.87 0.32
N LYS A 240 -25.34 -17.48 -0.20
CA LYS A 240 -26.59 -17.72 0.54
C LYS A 240 -26.47 -18.93 1.43
#